data_e1a3f2250f5f65a48173199bddddddd5
#
_entry.id   e1a3f2250f5f65a48173199bddddddd5
#
_cell.length_a   1.000
_cell.length_b   1.000
_cell.length_c   1.000
_cell.angle_alpha   90.00
_cell.angle_beta   90.00
_cell.angle_gamma   90.00
#
_symmetry.space_group_name_H-M   'P 1'
#
loop_
_entity.id
_entity.type
_entity.pdbx_description
1 polymer ?
#
loop_
_entity_poly.entity_id
_entity_poly.type
_entity_poly.pdbx_seq_one_letter_code
_entity_poly.pdbx_strand_id
1 'polypeptide(L)'
;MTASSADLIQVRWPSGDGLSIPALWLRDSCPCPDCRVEQTQEKRFHLANLPSLSALRLEADEQGLRVQWSDGHESYFERSFFESDHAQPKQVWRPWSDDFLPGRYDFEAFQTDNAYAAKAIGEFLET
;
A
#
# COMPACT_ATOMS: atom_id res chain seq x y z
N MET A 1 -17.66 20.02 6.26
CA MET A 1 -17.38 18.96 5.27
C MET A 1 -17.42 17.63 6.00
N THR A 2 -18.51 16.89 5.85
CA THR A 2 -18.61 15.53 6.38
C THR A 2 -17.75 14.63 5.49
N ALA A 3 -16.70 14.03 6.05
CA ALA A 3 -15.98 12.97 5.38
C ALA A 3 -16.98 11.87 5.05
N SER A 4 -17.22 11.64 3.75
CA SER A 4 -17.94 10.48 3.27
C SER A 4 -17.23 9.25 3.84
N SER A 5 -17.95 8.39 4.53
CA SER A 5 -17.41 7.12 4.97
C SER A 5 -16.88 6.44 3.72
N ALA A 6 -15.58 6.13 3.69
CA ALA A 6 -14.98 5.43 2.57
C ALA A 6 -15.80 4.16 2.34
N ASP A 7 -16.34 3.98 1.12
CA ASP A 7 -17.13 2.81 0.78
C ASP A 7 -16.25 1.56 0.99
N LEU A 8 -16.57 0.79 2.03
CA LEU A 8 -15.86 -0.43 2.36
C LEU A 8 -16.41 -1.60 1.54
N ILE A 9 -15.54 -2.27 0.85
CA ILE A 9 -15.82 -3.54 0.17
C ILE A 9 -15.68 -4.66 1.18
N GLN A 10 -16.72 -5.50 1.29
CA GLN A 10 -16.68 -6.73 2.09
C GLN A 10 -16.34 -7.91 1.20
N VAL A 11 -15.17 -8.48 1.35
CA VAL A 11 -14.73 -9.68 0.64
C VAL A 11 -14.90 -10.88 1.55
N ARG A 12 -15.50 -11.95 1.04
CA ARG A 12 -15.57 -13.26 1.70
C ARG A 12 -14.91 -14.31 0.83
N TRP A 13 -13.93 -14.97 1.38
CA TRP A 13 -13.22 -16.05 0.71
C TRP A 13 -13.95 -17.38 0.89
N PRO A 14 -13.77 -18.36 -0.03
CA PRO A 14 -14.33 -19.71 0.14
C PRO A 14 -13.89 -20.40 1.42
N SER A 15 -12.70 -20.07 1.96
CA SER A 15 -12.20 -20.54 3.26
C SER A 15 -13.02 -20.09 4.47
N GLY A 16 -13.93 -19.10 4.29
CA GLY A 16 -14.73 -18.49 5.34
C GLY A 16 -14.15 -17.21 5.92
N ASP A 17 -12.89 -16.89 5.61
CA ASP A 17 -12.25 -15.66 6.04
C ASP A 17 -12.89 -14.45 5.35
N GLY A 18 -12.95 -13.32 6.05
CA GLY A 18 -13.49 -12.07 5.55
C GLY A 18 -12.50 -10.92 5.69
N LEU A 19 -12.56 -9.99 4.74
CA LEU A 19 -11.73 -8.79 4.72
C LEU A 19 -12.57 -7.57 4.35
N SER A 20 -12.35 -6.46 5.05
CA SER A 20 -13.00 -5.17 4.79
C SER A 20 -11.97 -4.19 4.24
N ILE A 21 -12.17 -3.71 3.02
CA ILE A 21 -11.16 -2.93 2.28
C ILE A 21 -11.81 -1.64 1.74
N PRO A 22 -11.16 -0.47 1.87
CA PRO A 22 -11.62 0.74 1.20
C PRO A 22 -11.58 0.59 -0.33
N ALA A 23 -12.71 0.88 -1.00
CA ALA A 23 -12.83 0.75 -2.45
C ALA A 23 -11.78 1.56 -3.21
N LEU A 24 -11.54 2.81 -2.81
CA LEU A 24 -10.54 3.68 -3.42
C LEU A 24 -9.13 3.11 -3.31
N TRP A 25 -8.76 2.57 -2.15
CA TRP A 25 -7.44 1.96 -1.95
C TRP A 25 -7.27 0.74 -2.85
N LEU A 26 -8.28 -0.12 -2.93
CA LEU A 26 -8.21 -1.31 -3.77
C LEU A 26 -8.13 -0.94 -5.25
N ARG A 27 -8.92 0.03 -5.73
CA ARG A 27 -8.84 0.50 -7.12
C ARG A 27 -7.48 1.10 -7.46
N ASP A 28 -6.91 1.89 -6.55
CA ASP A 28 -5.58 2.50 -6.68
C ASP A 28 -4.45 1.47 -6.76
N SER A 29 -4.65 0.33 -6.11
CA SER A 29 -3.68 -0.78 -6.06
C SER A 29 -3.76 -1.72 -7.26
N CYS A 30 -4.61 -1.45 -8.27
CA CYS A 30 -4.78 -2.32 -9.43
C CYS A 30 -3.44 -2.61 -10.14
N PRO A 31 -3.06 -3.90 -10.29
CA PRO A 31 -1.75 -4.25 -10.84
C PRO A 31 -1.74 -4.39 -12.37
N CYS A 32 -2.88 -4.23 -13.05
CA CYS A 32 -2.97 -4.49 -14.48
C CYS A 32 -2.11 -3.51 -15.31
N PRO A 33 -1.73 -3.89 -16.55
CA PRO A 33 -0.88 -3.07 -17.42
C PRO A 33 -1.47 -1.70 -17.79
N ASP A 34 -2.80 -1.57 -17.77
CA ASP A 34 -3.47 -0.29 -18.03
C ASP A 34 -3.33 0.69 -16.85
N CYS A 35 -3.14 0.18 -15.64
CA CYS A 35 -3.02 0.96 -14.42
C CYS A 35 -1.57 1.19 -13.99
N ARG A 36 -0.64 0.29 -14.33
CA ARG A 36 0.77 0.37 -13.95
C ARG A 36 1.71 0.09 -15.10
N VAL A 37 2.84 0.77 -15.10
CA VAL A 37 3.98 0.46 -15.97
C VAL A 37 4.71 -0.74 -15.38
N GLU A 38 4.87 -1.82 -16.16
CA GLU A 38 5.44 -3.08 -15.67
C GLU A 38 6.88 -2.91 -15.12
N GLN A 39 7.73 -2.14 -15.83
CA GLN A 39 9.14 -1.99 -15.48
C GLN A 39 9.37 -1.08 -14.28
N THR A 40 8.62 0.02 -14.17
CA THR A 40 8.84 1.05 -13.14
C THR A 40 7.83 1.00 -12.01
N GLN A 41 6.75 0.20 -12.17
CA GLN A 41 5.61 0.15 -11.25
C GLN A 41 4.90 1.50 -11.03
N GLU A 42 5.17 2.48 -11.88
CA GLU A 42 4.51 3.78 -11.84
C GLU A 42 3.03 3.67 -12.25
N LYS A 43 2.20 4.44 -11.58
CA LYS A 43 0.76 4.52 -11.90
C LYS A 43 0.54 5.30 -13.20
N ARG A 44 -0.39 4.80 -14.03
CA ARG A 44 -0.81 5.44 -15.28
C ARG A 44 -2.01 6.36 -15.13
N PHE A 45 -2.62 6.42 -13.95
CA PHE A 45 -3.80 7.24 -13.67
C PHE A 45 -3.73 7.85 -12.26
N HIS A 46 -4.54 8.88 -12.03
CA HIS A 46 -4.70 9.50 -10.71
C HIS A 46 -6.12 9.31 -10.20
N LEU A 47 -6.28 8.86 -8.97
CA LEU A 47 -7.60 8.70 -8.33
C LEU A 47 -8.44 9.99 -8.34
N ALA A 48 -7.80 11.15 -8.23
CA ALA A 48 -8.47 12.45 -8.28
C ALA A 48 -9.24 12.71 -9.58
N ASN A 49 -8.90 11.99 -10.66
CA ASN A 49 -9.57 12.11 -11.96
C ASN A 49 -10.75 11.13 -12.10
N LEU A 50 -10.95 10.23 -11.12
CA LEU A 50 -12.07 9.32 -11.12
C LEU A 50 -13.30 10.00 -10.49
N PRO A 51 -14.48 9.86 -11.09
CA PRO A 51 -15.74 10.23 -10.44
C PRO A 51 -15.97 9.34 -9.22
N SER A 52 -17.09 9.51 -8.54
CA SER A 52 -17.46 8.62 -7.44
C SER A 52 -17.32 7.16 -7.85
N LEU A 53 -16.47 6.43 -7.15
CA LEU A 53 -16.10 5.06 -7.47
C LEU A 53 -16.83 4.07 -6.56
N SER A 54 -17.40 3.03 -7.15
CA SER A 54 -17.97 1.90 -6.43
C SER A 54 -17.62 0.58 -7.11
N ALA A 55 -17.55 -0.50 -6.33
CA ALA A 55 -17.45 -1.84 -6.85
C ALA A 55 -18.86 -2.33 -7.24
N LEU A 56 -19.04 -2.69 -8.52
CA LEU A 56 -20.31 -3.18 -9.04
C LEU A 56 -20.48 -4.69 -8.85
N ARG A 57 -19.36 -5.44 -8.95
CA ARG A 57 -19.34 -6.89 -8.81
C ARG A 57 -18.03 -7.34 -8.18
N LEU A 58 -18.13 -8.31 -7.27
CA LEU A 58 -17.03 -8.94 -6.56
C LEU A 58 -17.12 -10.44 -6.73
N GLU A 59 -16.05 -11.05 -7.19
CA GLU A 59 -15.91 -12.50 -7.30
C GLU A 59 -14.62 -12.93 -6.63
N ALA A 60 -14.73 -13.61 -5.49
CA ALA A 60 -13.59 -14.14 -4.74
C ALA A 60 -13.54 -15.66 -4.88
N ASP A 61 -12.39 -16.20 -5.23
CA ASP A 61 -12.09 -17.62 -5.27
C ASP A 61 -10.83 -17.94 -4.46
N GLU A 62 -10.33 -19.17 -4.52
CA GLU A 62 -9.12 -19.58 -3.81
C GLU A 62 -7.85 -18.90 -4.32
N GLN A 63 -7.85 -18.40 -5.55
CA GLN A 63 -6.70 -17.81 -6.22
C GLN A 63 -6.65 -16.29 -6.07
N GLY A 64 -7.80 -15.61 -5.94
CA GLY A 64 -7.82 -14.16 -5.83
C GLY A 64 -9.19 -13.52 -5.84
N LEU A 65 -9.18 -12.22 -6.09
CA LEU A 65 -10.37 -11.36 -6.14
C LEU A 65 -10.46 -10.64 -7.47
N ARG A 66 -11.59 -10.79 -8.17
CA ARG A 66 -11.97 -10.02 -9.34
C ARG A 66 -12.98 -8.95 -8.97
N VAL A 67 -12.75 -7.73 -9.42
CA VAL A 67 -13.61 -6.59 -9.13
C VAL A 67 -13.97 -5.86 -10.42
N GLN A 68 -15.26 -5.67 -10.66
CA GLN A 68 -15.75 -4.77 -11.69
C GLN A 68 -16.15 -3.43 -11.06
N TRP A 69 -15.60 -2.34 -11.62
CA TRP A 69 -15.76 -0.99 -11.09
C TRP A 69 -16.75 -0.15 -11.87
N SER A 70 -17.32 0.87 -11.22
CA SER A 70 -18.27 1.81 -11.85
C SER A 70 -17.64 2.69 -12.94
N ASP A 71 -16.32 2.82 -12.99
CA ASP A 71 -15.58 3.49 -14.06
C ASP A 71 -15.40 2.62 -15.32
N GLY A 72 -15.94 1.41 -15.33
CA GLY A 72 -15.85 0.45 -16.44
C GLY A 72 -14.57 -0.40 -16.41
N HIS A 73 -13.71 -0.22 -15.41
CA HIS A 73 -12.49 -1.00 -15.25
C HIS A 73 -12.75 -2.34 -14.56
N GLU A 74 -11.91 -3.34 -14.89
CA GLU A 74 -11.87 -4.62 -14.18
C GLU A 74 -10.49 -4.83 -13.59
N SER A 75 -10.44 -5.17 -12.29
CA SER A 75 -9.20 -5.48 -11.58
C SER A 75 -9.19 -6.93 -11.14
N TYR A 76 -8.01 -7.55 -11.19
CA TYR A 76 -7.75 -8.86 -10.58
C TYR A 76 -6.58 -8.75 -9.61
N PHE A 77 -6.78 -9.27 -8.40
CA PHE A 77 -5.80 -9.30 -7.32
C PHE A 77 -5.56 -10.75 -6.91
N GLU A 78 -4.34 -11.20 -6.96
CA GLU A 78 -3.98 -12.53 -6.43
C GLU A 78 -4.21 -12.59 -4.91
N ARG A 79 -4.49 -13.77 -4.40
CA ARG A 79 -4.69 -13.98 -2.95
C ARG A 79 -3.51 -13.49 -2.12
N SER A 80 -2.29 -13.71 -2.60
CA SER A 80 -1.03 -13.27 -1.99
C SER A 80 -0.95 -11.76 -1.75
N PHE A 81 -1.62 -10.96 -2.58
CA PHE A 81 -1.69 -9.50 -2.41
C PHE A 81 -2.29 -9.11 -1.06
N PHE A 82 -3.30 -9.84 -0.60
CA PHE A 82 -3.98 -9.58 0.67
C PHE A 82 -3.28 -10.19 1.88
N GLU A 83 -2.39 -11.15 1.66
CA GLU A 83 -1.65 -11.85 2.71
C GLU A 83 -0.34 -11.14 3.07
N SER A 84 0.28 -10.44 2.13
CA SER A 84 1.57 -9.77 2.31
C SER A 84 1.53 -8.57 3.26
N ASP A 85 0.37 -7.93 3.42
CA ASP A 85 0.23 -6.72 4.22
C ASP A 85 0.09 -6.98 5.73
N HIS A 86 -0.18 -8.23 6.12
CA HIS A 86 -0.37 -8.60 7.53
C HIS A 86 0.90 -9.11 8.22
N ALA A 87 1.96 -9.40 7.45
CA ALA A 87 3.18 -10.00 7.95
C ALA A 87 4.33 -9.01 8.22
N GLN A 88 4.17 -7.75 7.84
CA GLN A 88 5.22 -6.76 8.10
C GLN A 88 5.12 -6.24 9.54
N PRO A 89 6.21 -6.27 10.32
CA PRO A 89 6.21 -5.61 11.61
C PRO A 89 5.83 -4.14 11.41
N LYS A 90 4.88 -3.64 12.21
CA LYS A 90 4.53 -2.23 12.19
C LYS A 90 5.78 -1.41 12.48
N GLN A 91 6.30 -0.77 11.45
CA GLN A 91 7.41 0.15 11.61
C GLN A 91 6.91 1.32 12.46
N VAL A 92 7.53 1.51 13.61
CA VAL A 92 7.22 2.64 14.48
C VAL A 92 7.98 3.84 13.94
N TRP A 93 7.29 4.68 13.19
CA TRP A 93 7.83 5.95 12.72
C TRP A 93 7.88 6.95 13.89
N ARG A 94 9.00 7.62 14.04
CA ARG A 94 9.11 8.80 14.89
C ARG A 94 9.01 10.06 14.01
N PRO A 95 7.84 10.74 13.98
CA PRO A 95 7.71 11.93 13.15
C PRO A 95 8.64 13.03 13.66
N TRP A 96 9.17 13.79 12.75
CA TRP A 96 9.95 14.98 13.09
C TRP A 96 9.05 16.03 13.72
N SER A 97 9.52 16.60 14.79
CA SER A 97 8.91 17.73 15.49
C SER A 97 9.96 18.84 15.68
N ASP A 98 9.57 19.98 16.19
CA ASP A 98 10.45 21.13 16.41
C ASP A 98 11.54 20.87 17.45
N ASP A 99 11.40 19.83 18.27
CA ASP A 99 12.40 19.33 19.21
C ASP A 99 13.30 18.20 18.64
N PHE A 100 13.11 17.83 17.36
CA PHE A 100 13.94 16.82 16.72
C PHE A 100 15.37 17.30 16.54
N LEU A 101 16.32 16.58 17.13
CA LEU A 101 17.76 16.79 16.96
C LEU A 101 18.31 15.68 16.06
N PRO A 102 18.75 16.01 14.83
CA PRO A 102 19.35 15.01 13.94
C PRO A 102 20.65 14.44 14.53
N GLY A 103 20.82 13.14 14.39
CA GLY A 103 22.08 12.48 14.76
C GLY A 103 23.25 13.05 13.98
N ARG A 104 24.41 13.14 14.62
CA ARG A 104 25.66 13.49 13.95
C ARG A 104 26.50 12.24 13.80
N TYR A 105 26.95 12.01 12.57
CA TYR A 105 27.75 10.83 12.23
C TYR A 105 29.09 11.26 11.66
N ASP A 106 30.13 10.55 12.08
CA ASP A 106 31.46 10.72 11.53
C ASP A 106 31.55 10.05 10.16
N PHE A 107 31.98 10.79 9.14
CA PHE A 107 32.01 10.32 7.76
C PHE A 107 33.06 9.25 7.53
N GLU A 108 34.23 9.38 8.16
CA GLU A 108 35.33 8.40 8.04
C GLU A 108 34.95 7.08 8.70
N ALA A 109 34.33 7.13 9.88
CA ALA A 109 33.79 5.95 10.55
C ALA A 109 32.69 5.29 9.74
N PHE A 110 31.80 6.09 9.11
CA PHE A 110 30.75 5.56 8.23
C PHE A 110 31.31 4.80 7.03
N GLN A 111 32.43 5.24 6.45
CA GLN A 111 33.07 4.57 5.31
C GLN A 111 33.87 3.32 5.69
N THR A 112 34.40 3.26 6.91
CA THR A 112 35.35 2.22 7.31
C THR A 112 34.80 1.17 8.26
N ASP A 113 33.69 1.46 8.95
CA ASP A 113 33.04 0.57 9.90
C ASP A 113 31.59 0.24 9.45
N ASN A 114 31.38 -0.99 9.00
CA ASN A 114 30.09 -1.46 8.53
C ASN A 114 29.01 -1.48 9.65
N ALA A 115 29.38 -1.73 10.90
CA ALA A 115 28.45 -1.73 12.01
C ALA A 115 28.00 -0.30 12.34
N TYR A 116 28.92 0.65 12.30
CA TYR A 116 28.62 2.07 12.45
C TYR A 116 27.72 2.59 11.33
N ALA A 117 28.02 2.22 10.08
CA ALA A 117 27.20 2.57 8.91
C ALA A 117 25.77 2.00 9.02
N ALA A 118 25.64 0.73 9.41
CA ALA A 118 24.35 0.08 9.59
C ALA A 118 23.50 0.77 10.68
N LYS A 119 24.12 1.19 11.78
CA LYS A 119 23.44 1.95 12.83
C LYS A 119 22.95 3.30 12.31
N ALA A 120 23.80 4.05 11.61
CA ALA A 120 23.45 5.37 11.06
C ALA A 120 22.30 5.29 10.07
N ILE A 121 22.31 4.29 9.17
CA ILE A 121 21.24 4.04 8.21
C ILE A 121 19.95 3.62 8.94
N GLY A 122 20.03 2.75 9.95
CA GLY A 122 18.89 2.32 10.74
C GLY A 122 18.19 3.50 11.41
N GLU A 123 18.92 4.38 12.07
CA GLU A 123 18.36 5.58 12.71
C GLU A 123 17.71 6.53 11.70
N PHE A 124 18.28 6.68 10.50
CA PHE A 124 17.69 7.47 9.43
C PHE A 124 16.35 6.88 8.92
N LEU A 125 16.26 5.56 8.82
CA LEU A 125 15.04 4.89 8.35
C LEU A 125 13.90 4.86 9.39
N GLU A 126 14.21 5.07 10.66
CA GLU A 126 13.23 5.11 11.76
C GLU A 126 12.65 6.52 12.02
N THR A 127 13.22 7.55 11.43
CA THR A 127 12.77 8.94 11.52
C THR A 127 12.08 9.42 10.26
#